data_ac0f692c89005199cabfbc65eb817a11
#
_entry.id   ac0f692c89005199cabfbc65eb817a11
#
_cell.length_a   1.000
_cell.length_b   1.000
_cell.length_c   1.000
_cell.angle_alpha   90.00
_cell.angle_beta   90.00
_cell.angle_gamma   90.00
#
_symmetry.space_group_name_H-M   'P 1'
#
loop_
_entity.id
_entity.type
_entity.pdbx_description
1 polymer ?
#
loop_
_entity_poly.entity_id
_entity_poly.type
_entity_poly.pdbx_seq_one_letter_code
_entity_poly.pdbx_strand_id
1 'polypeptide(L)'
;MPAVTRHAPAARGQSRAAGGRPVMLATLDVPFDTNAVTFAVDSAVELGERLIVANFVERAPLPLSTMLGYDDLPYPPQLEESLKAPAMLALSLGVEVTRLRVKSFHPIPAMLEVIAEQAPGIFVFGPDRARIPRFRYKRAVRAIRSRTGTLLWTSE
;
A
#
# COMPACT_ATOMS: atom_id res chain seq x y z
N MET A 1 -19.29 -5.54 -10.66
CA MET A 1 -18.17 -4.68 -10.26
C MET A 1 -18.08 -4.67 -8.76
N PRO A 2 -16.98 -5.12 -8.16
CA PRO A 2 -16.84 -5.00 -6.72
C PRO A 2 -16.71 -3.54 -6.33
N ALA A 3 -17.49 -3.11 -5.36
CA ALA A 3 -17.39 -1.78 -4.79
C ALA A 3 -16.05 -1.64 -4.03
N VAL A 4 -15.17 -0.81 -4.55
CA VAL A 4 -13.94 -0.41 -3.86
C VAL A 4 -14.33 0.71 -2.88
N THR A 5 -14.42 0.38 -1.60
CA THR A 5 -14.64 1.41 -0.58
C THR A 5 -13.31 2.09 -0.28
N ARG A 6 -13.11 3.24 -0.90
CA ARG A 6 -11.96 4.10 -0.65
C ARG A 6 -12.25 4.98 0.56
N HIS A 7 -11.64 4.68 1.68
CA HIS A 7 -11.57 5.62 2.79
C HIS A 7 -10.24 6.37 2.68
N ALA A 8 -10.26 7.51 2.00
CA ALA A 8 -9.17 8.47 2.08
C ALA A 8 -9.53 9.51 3.14
N PRO A 9 -8.73 9.70 4.19
CA PRO A 9 -8.85 10.90 5.00
C PRO A 9 -8.47 12.08 4.12
N ALA A 10 -9.42 12.99 3.92
CA ALA A 10 -9.20 14.20 3.16
C ALA A 10 -8.22 15.13 3.90
N ALA A 11 -6.95 15.00 3.64
CA ALA A 11 -6.01 16.07 3.89
C ALA A 11 -6.07 17.02 2.70
N ARG A 12 -6.77 18.13 2.85
CA ARG A 12 -6.70 19.26 1.92
C ARG A 12 -5.32 19.90 2.05
N GLY A 13 -4.36 19.36 1.33
CA GLY A 13 -3.05 19.96 1.09
C GLY A 13 -2.97 20.35 -0.36
N GLN A 14 -2.61 21.59 -0.59
CA GLN A 14 -2.52 22.24 -1.89
C GLN A 14 -1.83 21.36 -2.93
N SER A 15 -2.53 21.10 -4.03
CA SER A 15 -2.03 20.49 -5.24
C SER A 15 -0.76 21.22 -5.71
N ARG A 16 0.40 20.66 -5.48
CA ARG A 16 1.55 20.97 -6.32
C ARG A 16 1.38 20.20 -7.61
N ALA A 17 0.77 20.88 -8.58
CA ALA A 17 0.85 20.46 -9.95
C ALA A 17 2.30 20.58 -10.40
N ALA A 18 3.02 19.49 -10.42
CA ALA A 18 4.22 19.33 -11.21
C ALA A 18 4.55 17.83 -11.29
N GLY A 19 4.29 17.26 -12.36
CA GLY A 19 4.95 16.26 -13.17
C GLY A 19 5.74 15.10 -12.55
N GLY A 20 5.90 15.01 -11.25
CA GLY A 20 6.64 13.95 -10.58
C GLY A 20 5.77 12.72 -10.33
N ARG A 21 6.37 11.54 -10.46
CA ARG A 21 5.70 10.28 -10.17
C ARG A 21 5.91 9.91 -8.70
N PRO A 22 4.84 9.56 -7.97
CA PRO A 22 4.98 9.21 -6.56
C PRO A 22 5.80 7.94 -6.34
N VAL A 23 6.37 7.81 -5.16
CA VAL A 23 6.86 6.53 -4.63
C VAL A 23 5.69 5.85 -3.94
N MET A 24 5.47 4.58 -4.21
CA MET A 24 4.39 3.81 -3.61
C MET A 24 4.96 2.63 -2.83
N LEU A 25 4.60 2.55 -1.55
CA LEU A 25 4.91 1.43 -0.65
C LEU A 25 3.63 0.66 -0.37
N ALA A 26 3.63 -0.64 -0.65
CA ALA A 26 2.45 -1.48 -0.51
C ALA A 26 2.69 -2.77 0.26
N THR A 27 1.66 -3.23 0.95
CA THR A 27 1.61 -4.54 1.62
C THR A 27 0.24 -5.21 1.41
N LEU A 28 0.16 -6.49 1.75
CA LEU A 28 -1.04 -7.33 1.67
C LEU A 28 -1.50 -7.73 3.08
N ASP A 29 -2.05 -6.78 3.82
CA ASP A 29 -2.64 -6.98 5.17
C ASP A 29 -1.68 -7.59 6.21
N VAL A 30 -0.42 -7.31 6.06
CA VAL A 30 0.64 -7.66 7.02
C VAL A 30 1.52 -6.44 7.29
N PRO A 31 2.29 -6.41 8.39
CA PRO A 31 3.23 -5.34 8.64
C PRO A 31 4.22 -5.14 7.50
N PHE A 32 4.78 -3.95 7.40
CA PHE A 32 5.84 -3.65 6.45
C PHE A 32 7.19 -4.20 6.90
N ASP A 33 7.96 -4.67 5.94
CA ASP A 33 9.39 -4.95 6.12
C ASP A 33 10.15 -3.63 6.36
N THR A 34 11.06 -3.64 7.33
CA THR A 34 11.81 -2.43 7.71
C THR A 34 12.68 -1.88 6.57
N ASN A 35 13.32 -2.76 5.80
CA ASN A 35 14.14 -2.34 4.67
C ASN A 35 13.30 -1.73 3.55
N ALA A 36 12.11 -2.27 3.32
CA ALA A 36 11.15 -1.71 2.36
C ALA A 36 10.71 -0.31 2.76
N VAL A 37 10.41 -0.10 4.04
CA VAL A 37 10.05 1.22 4.57
C VAL A 37 11.18 2.22 4.37
N THR A 38 12.39 1.85 4.77
CA THR A 38 13.57 2.71 4.64
C THR A 38 13.79 3.08 3.18
N PHE A 39 13.79 2.11 2.28
CA PHE A 39 13.99 2.36 0.85
C PHE A 39 12.92 3.28 0.27
N ALA A 40 11.64 3.06 0.58
CA ALA A 40 10.55 3.86 0.06
C ALA A 40 10.61 5.31 0.57
N VAL A 41 10.85 5.50 1.86
CA VAL A 41 10.94 6.84 2.46
C VAL A 41 12.16 7.59 1.95
N ASP A 42 13.34 6.95 1.92
CA ASP A 42 14.56 7.57 1.40
C ASP A 42 14.40 7.95 -0.07
N SER A 43 13.80 7.08 -0.88
CA SER A 43 13.53 7.37 -2.28
C SER A 43 12.60 8.58 -2.46
N ALA A 44 11.56 8.69 -1.65
CA ALA A 44 10.65 9.83 -1.69
C ALA A 44 11.35 11.14 -1.29
N VAL A 45 12.20 11.10 -0.26
CA VAL A 45 13.02 12.25 0.16
C VAL A 45 14.00 12.67 -0.93
N GLU A 46 14.77 11.73 -1.47
CA GLU A 46 15.78 12.01 -2.49
C GLU A 46 15.20 12.55 -3.79
N LEU A 47 14.04 12.00 -4.21
CA LEU A 47 13.36 12.44 -5.43
C LEU A 47 12.52 13.69 -5.23
N GLY A 48 12.26 14.10 -3.99
CA GLY A 48 11.35 15.20 -3.68
C GLY A 48 9.89 14.89 -4.06
N GLU A 49 9.51 13.63 -4.04
CA GLU A 49 8.19 13.16 -4.46
C GLU A 49 7.32 12.76 -3.26
N ARG A 50 6.02 12.74 -3.47
CA ARG A 50 5.08 12.23 -2.44
C ARG A 50 5.21 10.72 -2.28
N LEU A 51 4.90 10.25 -1.08
CA LEU A 51 4.83 8.83 -0.75
C LEU A 51 3.36 8.39 -0.64
N ILE A 52 3.03 7.30 -1.32
CA ILE A 52 1.76 6.59 -1.14
C ILE A 52 2.03 5.35 -0.31
N VAL A 53 1.39 5.24 0.84
CA VAL A 53 1.46 4.05 1.70
C VAL A 53 0.14 3.30 1.58
N ALA A 54 0.16 2.12 0.97
CA ALA A 54 -1.03 1.35 0.65
C ALA A 54 -1.06 -0.01 1.33
N ASN A 55 -2.22 -0.34 1.90
CA ASN A 55 -2.50 -1.69 2.39
C ASN A 55 -3.69 -2.27 1.64
N PHE A 56 -3.49 -3.45 1.04
CA PHE A 56 -4.50 -4.19 0.31
C PHE A 56 -5.01 -5.34 1.17
N VAL A 57 -6.29 -5.28 1.51
CA VAL A 57 -6.95 -6.21 2.43
C VAL A 57 -7.90 -7.10 1.66
N GLU A 58 -7.80 -8.40 1.88
CA GLU A 58 -8.74 -9.36 1.32
C GLU A 58 -10.04 -9.34 2.09
N ARG A 59 -11.16 -9.13 1.38
CA ARG A 59 -12.48 -9.36 1.93
C ARG A 59 -12.78 -10.85 1.99
N ALA A 60 -13.20 -11.33 3.15
CA ALA A 60 -13.70 -12.70 3.27
C ALA A 60 -14.97 -12.86 2.43
N PRO A 61 -15.07 -13.91 1.57
CA PRO A 61 -16.23 -14.12 0.71
C PRO A 61 -17.47 -14.63 1.46
N LEU A 62 -17.40 -14.85 2.77
CA LEU A 62 -18.48 -15.42 3.55
C LEU A 62 -19.36 -14.32 4.16
N PRO A 63 -20.71 -14.44 3.99
CA PRO A 63 -21.67 -13.45 4.47
C PRO A 63 -21.75 -13.34 6.01
N LEU A 64 -21.12 -14.23 6.77
CA LEU A 64 -21.14 -14.22 8.24
C LEU A 64 -20.50 -12.95 8.83
N SER A 65 -19.40 -12.48 8.28
CA SER A 65 -18.77 -11.24 8.74
C SER A 65 -19.65 -10.02 8.42
N THR A 66 -20.25 -10.00 7.25
CA THR A 66 -21.16 -8.93 6.81
C THR A 66 -22.46 -8.94 7.60
N MET A 67 -23.03 -10.12 7.88
CA MET A 67 -24.24 -10.26 8.69
C MET A 67 -24.05 -9.89 10.16
N LEU A 68 -22.85 -10.02 10.69
CA LEU A 68 -22.52 -9.70 12.08
C LEU A 68 -21.91 -8.30 12.26
N GLY A 69 -21.76 -7.52 11.17
CA GLY A 69 -21.19 -6.18 11.21
C GLY A 69 -19.68 -6.12 11.48
N TYR A 70 -18.96 -7.20 11.25
CA TYR A 70 -17.52 -7.28 11.50
C TYR A 70 -16.64 -6.72 10.37
N ASP A 71 -17.21 -6.32 9.24
CA ASP A 71 -16.46 -5.81 8.08
C ASP A 71 -15.71 -4.50 8.37
N ASP A 72 -16.11 -3.78 9.41
CA ASP A 72 -15.51 -2.51 9.80
C ASP A 72 -14.69 -2.59 11.09
N LEU A 73 -14.36 -3.80 11.56
CA LEU A 73 -13.50 -3.94 12.72
C LEU A 73 -12.15 -3.27 12.47
N PRO A 74 -11.68 -2.44 13.41
CA PRO A 74 -10.37 -1.86 13.32
C PRO A 74 -9.31 -2.95 13.31
N TYR A 75 -8.16 -2.66 12.71
CA TYR A 75 -6.99 -3.53 12.84
C TYR A 75 -6.65 -3.77 14.31
N PRO A 76 -6.06 -4.93 14.65
CA PRO A 76 -5.38 -5.08 15.92
C PRO A 76 -4.44 -3.90 16.15
N PRO A 77 -4.36 -3.32 17.37
CA PRO A 77 -3.58 -2.11 17.62
C PRO A 77 -2.12 -2.18 17.14
N GLN A 78 -1.50 -3.34 17.28
CA GLN A 78 -0.11 -3.56 16.84
C GLN A 78 0.06 -3.50 15.32
N LEU A 79 -0.90 -4.02 14.57
CA LEU A 79 -0.90 -3.97 13.11
C LEU A 79 -1.16 -2.53 12.64
N GLU A 80 -2.11 -1.84 13.26
CA GLU A 80 -2.41 -0.43 12.94
C GLU A 80 -1.20 0.47 13.16
N GLU A 81 -0.47 0.31 14.26
CA GLU A 81 0.77 1.05 14.51
C GLU A 81 1.85 0.76 13.46
N SER A 82 2.02 -0.51 13.10
CA SER A 82 2.97 -0.91 12.06
C SER A 82 2.62 -0.31 10.69
N LEU A 83 1.34 -0.23 10.36
CA LEU A 83 0.87 0.35 9.09
C LEU A 83 0.93 1.88 9.07
N LYS A 84 0.91 2.53 10.24
CA LYS A 84 1.08 3.98 10.36
C LYS A 84 2.54 4.43 10.34
N ALA A 85 3.44 3.62 10.84
CA ALA A 85 4.84 3.99 11.06
C ALA A 85 5.53 4.56 9.82
N PRO A 86 5.40 3.99 8.61
CA PRO A 86 6.02 4.56 7.41
C PRO A 86 5.52 5.96 7.07
N ALA A 87 4.21 6.18 7.23
CA ALA A 87 3.61 7.49 6.97
C ALA A 87 4.10 8.54 7.96
N MET A 88 4.18 8.19 9.23
CA MET A 88 4.67 9.09 10.29
C MET A 88 6.14 9.45 10.08
N LEU A 89 6.96 8.47 9.72
CA LEU A 89 8.37 8.70 9.42
C LEU A 89 8.54 9.67 8.23
N ALA A 90 7.83 9.42 7.13
CA ALA A 90 7.90 10.26 5.95
C ALA A 90 7.43 11.69 6.23
N LEU A 91 6.33 11.86 6.97
CA LEU A 91 5.83 13.17 7.39
C LEU A 91 6.85 13.92 8.24
N SER A 92 7.55 13.25 9.15
CA SER A 92 8.60 13.86 9.98
C SER A 92 9.80 14.38 9.16
N LEU A 93 9.99 13.83 7.96
CA LEU A 93 11.04 14.24 7.01
C LEU A 93 10.54 15.24 5.96
N GLY A 94 9.31 15.75 6.11
CA GLY A 94 8.74 16.74 5.21
C GLY A 94 8.18 16.18 3.91
N VAL A 95 8.00 14.87 3.80
CA VAL A 95 7.40 14.21 2.64
C VAL A 95 5.87 14.27 2.72
N GLU A 96 5.23 14.65 1.64
CA GLU A 96 3.76 14.55 1.51
C GLU A 96 3.37 13.08 1.42
N VAL A 97 2.42 12.65 2.26
CA VAL A 97 2.00 11.26 2.36
C VAL A 97 0.51 11.09 2.09
N THR A 98 0.17 10.13 1.26
CA THR A 98 -1.20 9.63 1.08
C THR A 98 -1.28 8.20 1.60
N ARG A 99 -2.23 7.93 2.48
CA ARG A 99 -2.49 6.56 2.96
C ARG A 99 -3.71 5.99 2.25
N LEU A 100 -3.57 4.77 1.73
CA LEU A 100 -4.65 4.03 1.09
C LEU A 100 -4.89 2.71 1.81
N ARG A 101 -6.15 2.42 2.10
CA ARG A 101 -6.61 1.10 2.52
C ARG A 101 -7.62 0.62 1.50
N VAL A 102 -7.27 -0.44 0.79
CA VAL A 102 -8.10 -1.00 -0.28
C VAL A 102 -8.59 -2.38 0.13
N LYS A 103 -9.90 -2.52 0.31
CA LYS A 103 -10.55 -3.80 0.57
C LYS A 103 -11.06 -4.37 -0.74
N SER A 104 -10.69 -5.62 -1.06
CA SER A 104 -11.11 -6.29 -2.28
C SER A 104 -11.21 -7.81 -2.08
N PHE A 105 -12.11 -8.47 -2.79
CA PHE A 105 -12.11 -9.92 -2.88
C PHE A 105 -10.87 -10.47 -3.59
N HIS A 106 -10.24 -9.63 -4.41
CA HIS A 106 -9.04 -9.96 -5.19
C HIS A 106 -7.98 -8.87 -4.99
N PRO A 107 -7.21 -8.91 -3.88
CA PRO A 107 -6.29 -7.83 -3.53
C PRO A 107 -5.15 -7.63 -4.52
N ILE A 108 -4.65 -8.68 -5.16
CA ILE A 108 -3.58 -8.53 -6.16
C ILE A 108 -4.06 -7.78 -7.42
N PRO A 109 -5.17 -8.16 -8.07
CA PRO A 109 -5.75 -7.34 -9.14
C PRO A 109 -6.07 -5.91 -8.73
N ALA A 110 -6.61 -5.70 -7.52
CA ALA A 110 -6.87 -4.36 -6.99
C ALA A 110 -5.59 -3.52 -6.84
N MET A 111 -4.51 -4.14 -6.41
CA MET A 111 -3.19 -3.50 -6.33
C MET A 111 -2.70 -3.06 -7.72
N LEU A 112 -2.84 -3.91 -8.74
CA LEU A 112 -2.46 -3.57 -10.11
C LEU A 112 -3.29 -2.41 -10.67
N GLU A 113 -4.58 -2.33 -10.35
CA GLU A 113 -5.44 -1.19 -10.73
C GLU A 113 -4.97 0.12 -10.07
N VAL A 114 -4.62 0.08 -8.79
CA VAL A 114 -4.10 1.25 -8.08
C VAL A 114 -2.73 1.68 -8.64
N ILE A 115 -1.85 0.74 -8.97
CA ILE A 115 -0.59 1.05 -9.64
C ILE A 115 -0.82 1.75 -10.98
N ALA A 116 -1.75 1.26 -11.79
CA ALA A 116 -2.08 1.88 -13.07
C ALA A 116 -2.67 3.29 -12.89
N GLU A 117 -3.53 3.47 -11.89
CA GLU A 117 -4.18 4.75 -11.59
C GLU A 117 -3.20 5.80 -11.04
N GLN A 118 -2.35 5.40 -10.10
CA GLN A 118 -1.40 6.30 -9.44
C GLN A 118 -0.12 6.53 -10.24
N ALA A 119 0.19 5.63 -11.16
CA ALA A 119 1.38 5.66 -12.01
C ALA A 119 2.68 5.97 -11.24
N PRO A 120 3.03 5.21 -10.18
CA PRO A 120 4.22 5.48 -9.40
C PRO A 120 5.49 5.34 -10.24
N GLY A 121 6.48 6.17 -9.97
CA GLY A 121 7.81 6.03 -10.56
C GLY A 121 8.58 4.85 -10.00
N ILE A 122 8.42 4.64 -8.69
CA ILE A 122 8.96 3.49 -7.95
C ILE A 122 7.82 2.83 -7.18
N PHE A 123 7.69 1.53 -7.34
CA PHE A 123 6.78 0.70 -6.57
C PHE A 123 7.57 -0.22 -5.64
N VAL A 124 7.37 -0.07 -4.34
CA VAL A 124 8.00 -0.89 -3.30
C VAL A 124 6.97 -1.87 -2.77
N PHE A 125 7.13 -3.15 -3.10
CA PHE A 125 6.32 -4.22 -2.52
C PHE A 125 7.00 -4.75 -1.27
N GLY A 126 6.52 -4.30 -0.11
CA GLY A 126 7.22 -4.40 1.15
C GLY A 126 6.48 -5.10 2.29
N PRO A 127 5.77 -6.22 2.07
CA PRO A 127 5.22 -7.01 3.17
C PRO A 127 6.34 -7.69 3.97
N ASP A 128 6.16 -7.80 5.29
CA ASP A 128 7.01 -8.61 6.12
C ASP A 128 7.00 -10.07 5.67
N ARG A 129 8.13 -10.55 5.17
CA ARG A 129 8.28 -11.89 4.59
C ARG A 129 8.00 -13.02 5.60
N ALA A 130 8.20 -12.76 6.89
CA ALA A 130 7.90 -13.72 7.95
C ALA A 130 6.39 -13.90 8.18
N ARG A 131 5.58 -12.94 7.74
CA ARG A 131 4.14 -12.91 7.99
C ARG A 131 3.28 -13.17 6.76
N ILE A 132 3.86 -13.21 5.58
CA ILE A 132 3.15 -13.50 4.34
C ILE A 132 3.49 -14.90 3.83
N PRO A 133 2.52 -15.71 3.39
CA PRO A 133 2.80 -17.00 2.75
C PRO A 133 3.66 -16.83 1.50
N ARG A 134 4.66 -17.70 1.33
CA ARG A 134 5.60 -17.62 0.21
C ARG A 134 4.93 -17.62 -1.16
N PHE A 135 3.89 -18.45 -1.33
CA PHE A 135 3.18 -18.54 -2.60
C PHE A 135 2.42 -17.24 -2.93
N ARG A 136 1.84 -16.60 -1.92
CA ARG A 136 1.13 -15.33 -2.07
C ARG A 136 2.08 -14.21 -2.45
N TYR A 137 3.22 -14.15 -1.79
CA TYR A 137 4.28 -13.19 -2.13
C TYR A 137 4.78 -13.37 -3.56
N LYS A 138 5.14 -14.59 -3.96
CA LYS A 138 5.60 -14.88 -5.31
C LYS A 138 4.56 -14.57 -6.38
N ARG A 139 3.29 -14.87 -6.10
CA ARG A 139 2.18 -14.57 -7.00
C ARG A 139 2.02 -13.07 -7.20
N ALA A 140 2.09 -12.29 -6.12
CA ALA A 140 2.01 -10.83 -6.18
C ALA A 140 3.18 -10.24 -6.99
N VAL A 141 4.41 -10.63 -6.68
CA VAL A 141 5.61 -10.16 -7.38
C VAL A 141 5.54 -10.50 -8.88
N ARG A 142 5.14 -11.70 -9.22
CA ARG A 142 4.96 -12.12 -10.62
C ARG A 142 3.92 -11.25 -11.33
N ALA A 143 2.78 -11.00 -10.70
CA ALA A 143 1.72 -10.19 -11.28
C ALA A 143 2.19 -8.74 -11.51
N ILE A 144 2.90 -8.16 -10.56
CA ILE A 144 3.44 -6.80 -10.70
C ILE A 144 4.45 -6.74 -11.85
N ARG A 145 5.40 -7.66 -11.90
CA ARG A 145 6.43 -7.70 -12.94
C ARG A 145 5.87 -7.91 -14.34
N SER A 146 4.83 -8.73 -14.48
CA SER A 146 4.25 -9.07 -15.78
C SER A 146 3.28 -8.02 -16.33
N ARG A 147 2.70 -7.19 -15.48
CA ARG A 147 1.61 -6.28 -15.85
C ARG A 147 1.92 -4.80 -15.67
N THR A 148 3.04 -4.46 -15.08
CA THR A 148 3.44 -3.07 -14.87
C THR A 148 4.81 -2.81 -15.46
N GLY A 149 4.99 -1.62 -16.05
CA GLY A 149 6.31 -1.12 -16.48
C GLY A 149 7.02 -0.29 -15.42
N THR A 150 6.49 -0.29 -14.20
CA THR A 150 7.03 0.49 -13.09
C THR A 150 8.27 -0.17 -12.52
N LEU A 151 9.24 0.63 -12.08
CA LEU A 151 10.41 0.14 -11.37
C LEU A 151 9.98 -0.51 -10.05
N LEU A 152 10.16 -1.82 -9.94
CA LEU A 152 9.78 -2.61 -8.78
C LEU A 152 10.98 -2.85 -7.87
N TRP A 153 10.82 -2.51 -6.60
CA TRP A 153 11.71 -2.94 -5.52
C TRP A 153 10.99 -4.00 -4.66
N THR A 154 11.70 -5.08 -4.35
CA THR A 154 11.22 -6.14 -3.45
C THR A 154 12.33 -6.49 -2.46
N SER A 155 11.98 -6.85 -1.23
CA SER A 155 12.93 -7.46 -0.29
C SER A 155 13.30 -8.87 -0.79
N GLU A 156 14.57 -9.15 -0.93
CA GLU A 156 15.07 -10.50 -1.25
C GLU A 156 14.97 -11.44 -0.04
#